data_937be619698b58997d5fa2134fbdad86
#
_entry.id   937be619698b58997d5fa2134fbdad86
#
_cell.length_a   1.000
_cell.length_b   1.000
_cell.length_c   1.000
_cell.angle_alpha   90.00
_cell.angle_beta   90.00
_cell.angle_gamma   90.00
#
_symmetry.space_group_name_H-M   'P 1'
#
loop_
_entity.id
_entity.type
_entity.pdbx_description
1 polymer ?
#
loop_
_entity_poly.entity_id
_entity_poly.type
_entity_poly.pdbx_seq_one_letter_code
_entity_poly.pdbx_strand_id
1 'polypeptide(L)'
;MVEHTPADSEGHRQIEGTYTETDSERRLTFRYDSRAAVVAQNVDGYAMLAVRDERGERERYYGFDMALDHAAELLGVEPNALAVPEAAADMGM
;
A
#
# COMPACT_ATOMS: atom_id res chain seq x y z
N MET A 1 15.93 20.25 -21.86
CA MET A 1 15.57 19.76 -21.67
C MET A 1 15.08 19.13 -21.33
N VAL A 2 14.98 19.16 -21.19
CA VAL A 2 14.46 18.46 -20.86
C VAL A 2 14.11 17.83 -20.62
N GLU A 3 14.19 17.75 -20.59
CA GLU A 3 13.78 17.17 -20.38
C GLU A 3 13.63 16.37 -20.02
N HIS A 4 13.90 16.33 -19.85
CA HIS A 4 13.66 15.55 -19.39
C HIS A 4 13.24 15.10 -18.71
N THR A 5 13.63 15.02 -18.93
CA THR A 5 13.20 14.51 -17.84
C THR A 5 11.80 14.40 -17.42
N PRO A 6 10.90 15.02 -17.67
CA PRO A 6 9.55 14.88 -17.25
C PRO A 6 8.92 13.55 -17.54
N ALA A 7 9.19 12.96 -18.63
CA ALA A 7 8.68 11.63 -18.89
C ALA A 7 9.15 10.69 -17.83
N ASP A 8 10.37 10.86 -17.41
CA ASP A 8 10.87 10.06 -16.33
C ASP A 8 10.08 10.28 -15.06
N SER A 9 9.76 11.51 -14.81
CA SER A 9 9.00 11.82 -13.62
C SER A 9 7.69 11.10 -13.60
N GLU A 10 7.04 11.03 -14.73
CA GLU A 10 5.75 10.35 -14.79
C GLU A 10 5.92 8.88 -14.57
N GLY A 11 6.91 8.29 -15.18
CA GLY A 11 7.15 6.87 -15.01
C GLY A 11 7.55 6.52 -13.60
N HIS A 12 8.03 7.50 -12.86
CA HIS A 12 8.50 7.27 -11.50
C HIS A 12 7.63 7.94 -10.46
N ARG A 13 6.44 8.36 -10.84
CA ARG A 13 5.54 8.95 -9.88
C ARG A 13 5.25 7.93 -8.81
N GLN A 14 5.39 8.36 -7.58
CA GLN A 14 5.14 7.52 -6.44
C GLN A 14 3.79 7.80 -5.84
N ILE A 15 3.17 6.76 -5.34
CA ILE A 15 1.89 6.83 -4.69
C ILE A 15 2.16 6.71 -3.20
N GLU A 16 1.96 7.80 -2.48
CA GLU A 16 2.29 7.83 -1.07
C GLU A 16 1.23 7.13 -0.25
N GLY A 17 1.69 6.29 0.66
CA GLY A 17 0.80 5.65 1.59
C GLY A 17 0.48 6.55 2.76
N THR A 18 -0.73 6.45 3.26
CA THR A 18 -1.16 7.15 4.46
C THR A 18 -1.28 6.13 5.57
N TYR A 19 -0.54 6.33 6.64
CA TYR A 19 -0.53 5.41 7.77
C TYR A 19 -1.44 5.93 8.87
N THR A 20 -2.33 5.05 9.35
CA THR A 20 -3.19 5.38 10.47
C THR A 20 -3.28 4.19 11.40
N GLU A 21 -3.66 4.45 12.66
CA GLU A 21 -3.87 3.40 13.65
C GLU A 21 -5.23 3.57 14.28
N THR A 22 -5.87 2.44 14.51
CA THR A 22 -7.10 2.42 15.32
C THR A 22 -6.81 1.58 16.55
N ASP A 23 -7.82 1.41 17.40
CA ASP A 23 -7.66 0.58 18.58
C ASP A 23 -7.34 -0.87 18.22
N SER A 24 -7.75 -1.32 17.05
CA SER A 24 -7.61 -2.71 16.67
C SER A 24 -6.69 -2.95 15.50
N GLU A 25 -6.36 -1.93 14.71
CA GLU A 25 -5.61 -2.14 13.47
C GLU A 25 -4.61 -1.05 13.20
N ARG A 26 -3.55 -1.45 12.51
CA ARG A 26 -2.66 -0.53 11.81
C ARG A 26 -3.08 -0.56 10.35
N ARG A 27 -3.20 0.60 9.71
CA ARG A 27 -3.68 0.68 8.33
C ARG A 27 -2.75 1.51 7.47
N LEU A 28 -2.44 0.98 6.30
CA LEU A 28 -1.64 1.67 5.30
C LEU A 28 -2.52 1.79 4.06
N THR A 29 -2.88 3.00 3.69
CA THR A 29 -3.81 3.25 2.60
C THR A 29 -3.10 3.92 1.44
N PHE A 30 -3.28 3.37 0.24
CA PHE A 30 -2.80 3.96 -1.00
C PHE A 30 -4.00 4.32 -1.85
N ARG A 31 -3.94 5.48 -2.49
CA ARG A 31 -5.00 5.92 -3.41
C ARG A 31 -4.38 6.30 -4.73
N TYR A 32 -4.99 5.87 -5.81
CA TYR A 32 -4.51 6.18 -7.14
C TYR A 32 -5.71 6.27 -8.08
N ASP A 33 -5.86 7.43 -8.73
CA ASP A 33 -7.05 7.70 -9.51
C ASP A 33 -8.27 7.58 -8.62
N SER A 34 -9.25 6.81 -9.03
CA SER A 34 -10.46 6.61 -8.24
C SER A 34 -10.40 5.33 -7.42
N ARG A 35 -9.22 4.72 -7.31
CA ARG A 35 -9.06 3.45 -6.61
C ARG A 35 -8.35 3.65 -5.29
N ALA A 36 -8.62 2.74 -4.38
CA ALA A 36 -7.93 2.72 -3.08
C ALA A 36 -7.63 1.28 -2.70
N ALA A 37 -6.50 1.11 -2.04
CA ALA A 37 -6.12 -0.19 -1.50
C ALA A 37 -5.58 0.02 -0.09
N VAL A 38 -5.97 -0.84 0.83
CA VAL A 38 -5.57 -0.75 2.24
C VAL A 38 -4.88 -2.03 2.63
N VAL A 39 -3.73 -1.89 3.27
CA VAL A 39 -3.06 -3.01 3.93
C VAL A 39 -3.27 -2.82 5.42
N ALA A 40 -3.97 -3.76 6.06
CA ALA A 40 -4.34 -3.63 7.46
C ALA A 40 -3.78 -4.78 8.26
N GLN A 41 -3.30 -4.48 9.47
CA GLN A 41 -2.72 -5.46 10.37
C GLN A 41 -3.36 -5.32 11.73
N ASN A 42 -3.85 -6.42 12.28
CA ASN A 42 -4.39 -6.41 13.64
C ASN A 42 -3.29 -6.12 14.63
N VAL A 43 -3.59 -5.30 15.64
CA VAL A 43 -2.61 -5.05 16.70
C VAL A 43 -2.57 -6.20 17.70
N ASP A 44 -3.63 -7.00 17.75
CA ASP A 44 -3.68 -8.17 18.61
C ASP A 44 -3.79 -9.41 17.75
N GLY A 45 -3.26 -10.52 18.23
CA GLY A 45 -3.38 -11.78 17.54
C GLY A 45 -2.34 -11.97 16.47
N TYR A 46 -2.71 -12.64 15.40
CA TYR A 46 -1.78 -12.94 14.33
C TYR A 46 -1.50 -11.70 13.51
N ALA A 47 -0.26 -11.60 13.08
CA ALA A 47 0.21 -10.44 12.33
C ALA A 47 -0.03 -10.57 10.83
N MET A 48 -1.10 -11.24 10.44
CA MET A 48 -1.44 -11.33 9.03
C MET A 48 -1.93 -9.99 8.52
N LEU A 49 -1.60 -9.73 7.27
CA LEU A 49 -1.94 -8.47 6.62
C LEU A 49 -3.12 -8.69 5.70
N ALA A 50 -4.19 -7.97 5.95
CA ALA A 50 -5.37 -8.02 5.11
C ALA A 50 -5.25 -6.95 4.03
N VAL A 51 -5.52 -7.32 2.79
CA VAL A 51 -5.53 -6.37 1.69
C VAL A 51 -6.97 -6.12 1.32
N ARG A 52 -7.38 -4.85 1.30
CA ARG A 52 -8.76 -4.44 1.07
C ARG A 52 -8.83 -3.41 -0.04
N ASP A 53 -9.96 -3.39 -0.75
CA ASP A 53 -10.26 -2.32 -1.68
C ASP A 53 -11.61 -1.72 -1.29
N GLU A 54 -12.21 -0.95 -2.19
CA GLU A 54 -13.47 -0.27 -1.86
C GLU A 54 -14.60 -1.26 -1.61
N ARG A 55 -14.45 -2.49 -2.05
CA ARG A 55 -15.48 -3.50 -1.88
C ARG A 55 -15.26 -4.35 -0.64
N GLY A 56 -14.15 -4.14 0.06
CA GLY A 56 -13.87 -4.87 1.28
C GLY A 56 -12.61 -5.68 1.19
N GLU A 57 -12.49 -6.67 2.08
CA GLU A 57 -11.28 -7.47 2.18
C GLU A 57 -11.16 -8.41 0.99
N ARG A 58 -9.96 -8.46 0.41
CA ARG A 58 -9.68 -9.29 -0.75
C ARG A 58 -8.89 -10.53 -0.37
N GLU A 59 -7.80 -10.34 0.37
CA GLU A 59 -6.90 -11.45 0.63
C GLU A 59 -6.09 -11.16 1.88
N ARG A 60 -5.46 -12.19 2.45
CA ARG A 60 -4.60 -12.05 3.61
C ARG A 60 -3.24 -12.66 3.29
N TYR A 61 -2.21 -12.03 3.82
CA TYR A 61 -0.84 -12.43 3.55
C TYR A 61 -0.03 -12.41 4.83
N TYR A 62 0.96 -13.28 4.91
CA TYR A 62 1.90 -13.24 6.03
C TYR A 62 2.99 -12.20 5.79
N GLY A 63 3.38 -11.97 4.56
CA GLY A 63 4.49 -11.08 4.24
C GLY A 63 4.02 -9.73 3.75
N PHE A 64 4.72 -8.69 4.19
CA PHE A 64 4.38 -7.32 3.79
C PHE A 64 4.56 -7.14 2.28
N ASP A 65 5.63 -7.72 1.72
CA ASP A 65 5.89 -7.58 0.29
C ASP A 65 4.75 -8.15 -0.54
N MET A 66 4.21 -9.29 -0.14
CA MET A 66 3.11 -9.89 -0.87
C MET A 66 1.85 -9.05 -0.77
N ALA A 67 1.62 -8.46 0.42
CA ALA A 67 0.47 -7.58 0.59
C ALA A 67 0.60 -6.33 -0.28
N LEU A 68 1.81 -5.78 -0.37
CA LEU A 68 2.04 -4.61 -1.22
C LEU A 68 1.87 -4.95 -2.69
N ASP A 69 2.31 -6.14 -3.11
CA ASP A 69 2.11 -6.57 -4.50
C ASP A 69 0.63 -6.60 -4.85
N HIS A 70 -0.19 -7.13 -3.95
CA HIS A 70 -1.62 -7.20 -4.21
C HIS A 70 -2.25 -5.81 -4.19
N ALA A 71 -1.83 -4.96 -3.27
CA ALA A 71 -2.33 -3.59 -3.22
C ALA A 71 -2.03 -2.87 -4.53
N ALA A 72 -0.82 -3.05 -5.05
CA ALA A 72 -0.44 -2.44 -6.32
C ALA A 72 -1.30 -2.97 -7.45
N GLU A 73 -1.58 -4.26 -7.43
CA GLU A 73 -2.42 -4.88 -8.46
C GLU A 73 -3.82 -4.27 -8.44
N LEU A 74 -4.37 -4.08 -7.24
CA LEU A 74 -5.69 -3.48 -7.12
C LEU A 74 -5.74 -2.06 -7.65
N LEU A 75 -4.62 -1.35 -7.56
CA LEU A 75 -4.52 0.01 -8.06
C LEU A 75 -4.13 0.07 -9.53
N GLY A 76 -3.66 -1.05 -10.08
CA GLY A 76 -3.22 -1.08 -11.46
C GLY A 76 -1.85 -0.46 -11.67
N VAL A 77 -0.97 -0.55 -10.67
CA VAL A 77 0.36 0.04 -10.74
C VAL A 77 1.40 -1.00 -10.37
N GLU A 78 2.66 -0.66 -10.58
CA GLU A 78 3.76 -1.52 -10.17
C GLU A 78 3.99 -1.41 -8.66
N PRO A 79 4.40 -2.49 -8.01
CA PRO A 79 4.64 -2.42 -6.56
C PRO A 79 5.65 -1.37 -6.16
N ASN A 80 6.67 -1.13 -6.98
CA ASN A 80 7.68 -0.14 -6.62
C ASN A 80 7.18 1.30 -6.78
N ALA A 81 5.96 1.48 -7.27
CA ALA A 81 5.35 2.81 -7.29
C ALA A 81 4.76 3.18 -5.94
N LEU A 82 4.64 2.21 -5.03
CA LEU A 82 4.06 2.47 -3.72
C LEU A 82 5.13 2.98 -2.78
N ALA A 83 4.92 4.15 -2.20
CA ALA A 83 5.85 4.75 -1.26
C ALA A 83 5.32 4.49 0.15
N VAL A 84 6.03 3.64 0.90
CA VAL A 84 5.63 3.23 2.23
C VAL A 84 6.21 4.22 3.24
N PRO A 85 5.36 4.89 4.04
CA PRO A 85 5.89 5.81 5.04
C PRO A 85 6.62 5.05 6.13
N GLU A 86 7.53 5.73 6.78
CA GLU A 86 8.37 5.11 7.78
C GLU A 86 7.54 4.47 8.90
N ALA A 87 6.44 5.10 9.26
CA ALA A 87 5.59 4.59 10.33
C ALA A 87 5.01 3.21 10.01
N ALA A 88 4.90 2.86 8.74
CA ALA A 88 4.35 1.57 8.31
C ALA A 88 5.45 0.57 7.96
N ALA A 89 6.71 0.95 8.03
CA ALA A 89 7.78 0.12 7.48
C ALA A 89 7.94 -1.20 8.22
N ASP A 90 7.47 -1.27 9.45
CA ASP A 90 7.60 -2.50 10.25
C ASP A 90 6.32 -3.33 10.26
N MET A 91 5.35 -3.00 9.43
CA MET A 91 4.14 -3.82 9.36
C MET A 91 4.50 -5.21 8.85
N GLY A 92 3.84 -6.21 9.41
CA GLY A 92 4.11 -7.58 9.01
C GLY A 92 5.27 -8.23 9.75
N MET A 93 5.91 -7.53 10.65
CA MET A 93 7.08 -8.07 11.39
C MET A 93 6.72 -8.51 12.78
#